data_bae956e97586988a312fb414ddd4fc28
#
_entry.id   bae956e97586988a312fb414ddd4fc28
#
_cell.length_a   1.000
_cell.length_b   1.000
_cell.length_c   1.000
_cell.angle_alpha   90.00
_cell.angle_beta   90.00
_cell.angle_gamma   90.00
#
_symmetry.space_group_name_H-M   'P 1'
#
loop_
_entity.id
_entity.type
_entity.pdbx_description
1 polymer ?
#
loop_
_entity_poly.entity_id
_entity_poly.type
_entity_poly.pdbx_seq_one_letter_code
_entity_poly.pdbx_strand_id
1 'polypeptide(L)'
;MNTVFPTADQDRSRQAALLVAATIAVFLPTLSAGFVYDARMQILTDPFLHDPRNWWPVLTFGVLRMDVLDFNRPVNLASLMLDATLWGREPFGYHLTSVLLHAANVLLVWSVWRSLQGADREAGAAGASWLDVGTTILPPLLFAVHPVVTEAVCEPSFREDLLVAFFTLAALRLALRHRPAGESRDAVRALACVACCLLAIGSKESGVAAPAILAVYWWCFRRGEPRRFWAVAIGGGAAAVAVFLALRFRLEVIPSKIFEQRPQYPGGSFLAAMELEPRILALYAQLVVAPVNQSADYGSYSIRHLPLPAALAIVGLLVALAGVGIRRDRRLAIAVALILLPLVPVANLVPIYRAAADRYLYLSMAGVGLAVGCLLDAPWLAGRGAVRTKLMFGCGVAVVALAIACTARQRVWAGSLPLWQDTFAKNPAAYTAASGLAGALWEAGQLVEAERAARIAIERCAGREGDAWATLAVVLDDQGRAAEAAEALDKALDVDPRLARPAGRVAAMAMERPFAAALERLLEHRHRSPARVLSLPAPTP
;
A
#
# COMPACT_ATOMS: atom_id res chain seq x y z
N MET A 1 0.13 -36.79 -38.03
CA MET A 1 0.35 -36.22 -36.68
C MET A 1 -0.91 -35.45 -36.30
N ASN A 2 -1.76 -36.01 -35.46
CA ASN A 2 -2.96 -35.35 -34.97
C ASN A 2 -2.51 -34.28 -33.97
N THR A 3 -2.46 -33.02 -34.41
CA THR A 3 -2.34 -31.88 -33.49
C THR A 3 -3.66 -31.77 -32.75
N VAL A 4 -3.71 -32.36 -31.54
CA VAL A 4 -4.83 -32.17 -30.62
C VAL A 4 -4.79 -30.71 -30.17
N PHE A 5 -5.63 -29.86 -30.75
CA PHE A 5 -5.81 -28.49 -30.26
C PHE A 5 -6.30 -28.54 -28.82
N PRO A 6 -5.69 -27.76 -27.89
CA PRO A 6 -6.11 -27.74 -26.51
C PRO A 6 -7.57 -27.29 -26.38
N THR A 7 -8.31 -27.89 -25.46
CA THR A 7 -9.67 -27.44 -25.16
C THR A 7 -9.66 -26.05 -24.54
N ALA A 8 -10.76 -25.30 -24.64
CA ALA A 8 -10.88 -23.98 -24.06
C ALA A 8 -10.56 -23.94 -22.54
N ASP A 9 -10.85 -25.00 -21.81
CA ASP A 9 -10.52 -25.13 -20.40
C ASP A 9 -9.02 -25.39 -20.15
N GLN A 10 -8.37 -26.15 -21.04
CA GLN A 10 -6.91 -26.34 -21.00
C GLN A 10 -6.17 -25.03 -21.27
N ASP A 11 -6.63 -24.21 -22.22
CA ASP A 11 -6.04 -22.90 -22.49
C ASP A 11 -6.23 -21.94 -21.32
N ARG A 12 -7.39 -21.96 -20.65
CA ARG A 12 -7.63 -21.18 -19.43
C ARG A 12 -6.66 -21.57 -18.31
N SER A 13 -6.53 -22.87 -18.07
CA SER A 13 -5.64 -23.39 -17.04
C SER A 13 -4.17 -23.02 -17.31
N ARG A 14 -3.73 -23.10 -18.58
CA ARG A 14 -2.39 -22.69 -18.99
C ARG A 14 -2.14 -21.20 -18.79
N GLN A 15 -3.10 -20.33 -19.17
CA GLN A 15 -2.98 -18.88 -18.96
C GLN A 15 -2.92 -18.55 -17.48
N ALA A 16 -3.77 -19.14 -16.64
CA ALA A 16 -3.74 -18.93 -15.20
C ALA A 16 -2.41 -19.39 -14.58
N ALA A 17 -1.92 -20.58 -14.96
CA ALA A 17 -0.64 -21.11 -14.50
C ALA A 17 0.54 -20.21 -14.91
N LEU A 18 0.54 -19.69 -16.14
CA LEU A 18 1.55 -18.75 -16.63
C LEU A 18 1.57 -17.46 -15.81
N LEU A 19 0.39 -16.88 -15.53
CA LEU A 19 0.27 -15.65 -14.75
C LEU A 19 0.79 -15.84 -13.32
N VAL A 20 0.40 -16.95 -12.67
CA VAL A 20 0.88 -17.30 -11.32
C VAL A 20 2.39 -17.53 -11.33
N ALA A 21 2.91 -18.32 -12.27
CA ALA A 21 4.34 -18.61 -12.38
C ALA A 21 5.16 -17.34 -12.62
N ALA A 22 4.72 -16.46 -13.53
CA ALA A 22 5.37 -15.19 -13.81
C ALA A 22 5.39 -14.28 -12.57
N THR A 23 4.26 -14.18 -11.86
CA THR A 23 4.16 -13.38 -10.63
C THR A 23 5.11 -13.91 -9.56
N ILE A 24 5.08 -15.21 -9.28
CA ILE A 24 5.97 -15.81 -8.27
C ILE A 24 7.43 -15.66 -8.67
N ALA A 25 7.79 -15.88 -9.96
CA ALA A 25 9.17 -15.77 -10.43
C ALA A 25 9.72 -14.36 -10.24
N VAL A 26 8.93 -13.31 -10.53
CA VAL A 26 9.35 -11.92 -10.34
C VAL A 26 9.54 -11.60 -8.87
N PHE A 27 8.67 -12.08 -7.97
CA PHE A 27 8.72 -11.79 -6.54
C PHE A 27 9.49 -12.83 -5.70
N LEU A 28 10.12 -13.81 -6.33
CA LEU A 28 10.94 -14.82 -5.64
C LEU A 28 12.03 -14.21 -4.73
N PRO A 29 12.76 -13.14 -5.13
CA PRO A 29 13.75 -12.51 -4.26
C PRO A 29 13.20 -11.95 -2.95
N THR A 30 11.95 -11.51 -2.92
CA THR A 30 11.30 -10.98 -1.72
C THR A 30 11.20 -12.01 -0.59
N LEU A 31 11.15 -13.32 -0.90
CA LEU A 31 11.04 -14.39 0.10
C LEU A 31 12.27 -14.48 1.02
N SER A 32 13.41 -13.94 0.62
CA SER A 32 14.63 -13.88 1.43
C SER A 32 14.84 -12.53 2.11
N ALA A 33 13.92 -11.58 1.96
CA ALA A 33 14.01 -10.26 2.59
C ALA A 33 13.71 -10.33 4.09
N GLY A 34 14.34 -9.44 4.86
CA GLY A 34 14.00 -9.21 6.25
C GLY A 34 12.77 -8.32 6.42
N PHE A 35 12.34 -8.13 7.67
CA PHE A 35 11.36 -7.08 7.95
C PHE A 35 12.03 -5.71 7.89
N VAL A 36 11.33 -4.77 7.26
CA VAL A 36 11.75 -3.38 7.13
C VAL A 36 10.60 -2.46 7.52
N TYR A 37 10.83 -1.18 7.64
CA TYR A 37 9.81 -0.15 7.78
C TYR A 37 8.81 -0.46 8.91
N ASP A 38 7.50 -0.35 8.65
CA ASP A 38 6.43 -0.56 9.63
C ASP A 38 6.31 -2.02 10.12
N ALA A 39 6.72 -3.02 9.32
CA ALA A 39 6.69 -4.43 9.73
C ALA A 39 7.63 -4.72 10.91
N ARG A 40 8.71 -3.96 11.04
CA ARG A 40 9.61 -4.11 12.20
C ARG A 40 8.90 -3.80 13.52
N MET A 41 8.14 -2.71 13.56
CA MET A 41 7.36 -2.35 14.74
C MET A 41 6.17 -3.27 14.92
N GLN A 42 5.37 -3.46 13.87
CA GLN A 42 4.10 -4.17 13.97
C GLN A 42 4.28 -5.67 14.18
N ILE A 43 5.27 -6.30 13.53
CA ILE A 43 5.44 -7.76 13.56
C ILE A 43 6.51 -8.19 14.56
N LEU A 44 7.67 -7.53 14.58
CA LEU A 44 8.77 -7.94 15.46
C LEU A 44 8.58 -7.45 16.89
N THR A 45 8.14 -6.20 17.08
CA THR A 45 8.18 -5.54 18.39
C THR A 45 6.84 -5.66 19.11
N ASP A 46 5.72 -5.48 18.43
CA ASP A 46 4.39 -5.54 19.05
C ASP A 46 4.03 -6.99 19.42
N PRO A 47 3.78 -7.28 20.71
CA PRO A 47 3.36 -8.60 21.15
C PRO A 47 1.92 -8.94 20.74
N PHE A 48 1.11 -7.97 20.32
CA PHE A 48 -0.32 -8.12 20.06
C PHE A 48 -0.62 -9.23 19.05
N LEU A 49 0.13 -9.26 17.93
CA LEU A 49 -0.08 -10.23 16.85
C LEU A 49 0.24 -11.68 17.27
N HIS A 50 1.09 -11.84 18.30
CA HIS A 50 1.60 -13.13 18.76
C HIS A 50 0.83 -13.70 19.96
N ASP A 51 -0.19 -12.99 20.47
CA ASP A 51 -1.03 -13.48 21.56
C ASP A 51 -2.35 -14.06 21.03
N PRO A 52 -2.59 -15.38 21.16
CA PRO A 52 -3.82 -16.02 20.66
C PRO A 52 -5.10 -15.45 21.25
N ARG A 53 -5.04 -14.84 22.44
CA ARG A 53 -6.21 -14.22 23.08
C ARG A 53 -6.77 -13.05 22.28
N ASN A 54 -5.95 -12.44 21.45
CA ASN A 54 -6.33 -11.29 20.63
C ASN A 54 -7.16 -11.66 19.38
N TRP A 55 -7.30 -12.96 19.04
CA TRP A 55 -8.18 -13.37 17.95
C TRP A 55 -9.63 -12.94 18.18
N TRP A 56 -10.13 -13.11 19.42
CA TRP A 56 -11.52 -12.75 19.72
C TRP A 56 -11.83 -11.26 19.50
N PRO A 57 -11.09 -10.29 20.09
CA PRO A 57 -11.33 -8.89 19.83
C PRO A 57 -11.14 -8.51 18.34
N VAL A 58 -10.23 -9.13 17.61
CA VAL A 58 -10.05 -8.85 16.18
C VAL A 58 -11.24 -9.34 15.36
N LEU A 59 -11.70 -10.57 15.56
CA LEU A 59 -12.82 -11.16 14.81
C LEU A 59 -14.17 -10.52 15.14
N THR A 60 -14.34 -9.99 16.34
CA THR A 60 -15.58 -9.32 16.79
C THR A 60 -15.54 -7.81 16.61
N PHE A 61 -14.51 -7.26 15.95
CA PHE A 61 -14.25 -5.82 15.83
C PHE A 61 -14.08 -5.11 17.20
N GLY A 62 -13.92 -5.85 18.29
CA GLY A 62 -13.62 -5.30 19.63
C GLY A 62 -12.28 -4.57 19.65
N VAL A 63 -11.37 -4.92 18.75
CA VAL A 63 -10.06 -4.26 18.55
C VAL A 63 -10.18 -2.76 18.25
N LEU A 64 -11.30 -2.29 17.70
CA LEU A 64 -11.59 -0.87 17.46
C LEU A 64 -11.59 -0.01 18.75
N ARG A 65 -11.62 -0.64 19.94
CA ARG A 65 -11.54 0.00 21.26
C ARG A 65 -10.20 -0.15 21.94
N MET A 66 -9.25 -0.82 21.29
CA MET A 66 -7.94 -1.13 21.85
C MET A 66 -6.88 -0.14 21.34
N ASP A 67 -5.91 0.18 22.19
CA ASP A 67 -4.76 0.99 21.80
C ASP A 67 -3.65 0.06 21.27
N VAL A 68 -3.82 -0.37 20.03
CA VAL A 68 -2.87 -1.23 19.30
C VAL A 68 -2.64 -0.70 17.90
N LEU A 69 -1.51 -1.07 17.31
CA LEU A 69 -1.20 -0.69 15.93
C LEU A 69 -2.28 -1.23 14.97
N ASP A 70 -2.69 -0.40 14.03
CA ASP A 70 -3.71 -0.75 13.02
C ASP A 70 -5.04 -1.28 13.61
N PHE A 71 -5.40 -0.86 14.85
CA PHE A 71 -6.65 -1.23 15.51
C PHE A 71 -7.89 -1.03 14.61
N ASN A 72 -7.81 -0.09 13.67
CA ASN A 72 -8.86 0.27 12.71
C ASN A 72 -8.92 -0.63 11.46
N ARG A 73 -8.04 -1.66 11.38
CA ARG A 73 -7.90 -2.58 10.23
C ARG A 73 -7.99 -4.05 10.66
N PRO A 74 -9.12 -4.48 11.25
CA PRO A 74 -9.25 -5.82 11.85
C PRO A 74 -8.97 -6.97 10.87
N VAL A 75 -9.28 -6.81 9.57
CA VAL A 75 -9.01 -7.84 8.55
C VAL A 75 -7.52 -7.96 8.26
N ASN A 76 -6.79 -6.83 8.22
CA ASN A 76 -5.34 -6.84 8.11
C ASN A 76 -4.69 -7.51 9.34
N LEU A 77 -5.11 -7.10 10.54
CA LEU A 77 -4.64 -7.71 11.79
C LEU A 77 -4.88 -9.22 11.81
N ALA A 78 -6.09 -9.70 11.45
CA ALA A 78 -6.38 -11.12 11.36
C ALA A 78 -5.44 -11.85 10.39
N SER A 79 -5.13 -11.25 9.24
CA SER A 79 -4.19 -11.82 8.27
C SER A 79 -2.76 -11.91 8.82
N LEU A 80 -2.28 -10.87 9.52
CA LEU A 80 -0.96 -10.86 10.15
C LEU A 80 -0.89 -11.82 11.35
N MET A 81 -1.97 -11.92 12.15
CA MET A 81 -2.06 -12.89 13.25
C MET A 81 -2.05 -14.34 12.77
N LEU A 82 -2.63 -14.61 11.59
CA LEU A 82 -2.54 -15.94 10.97
C LEU A 82 -1.08 -16.29 10.67
N ASP A 83 -0.33 -15.37 10.05
CA ASP A 83 1.08 -15.58 9.79
C ASP A 83 1.88 -15.68 11.10
N ALA A 84 1.59 -14.85 12.10
CA ALA A 84 2.23 -14.92 13.41
C ALA A 84 2.01 -16.29 14.09
N THR A 85 0.84 -16.88 13.89
CA THR A 85 0.52 -18.23 14.42
C THR A 85 1.30 -19.33 13.68
N LEU A 86 1.47 -19.20 12.36
CA LEU A 86 2.10 -20.20 11.51
C LEU A 86 3.64 -20.09 11.51
N TRP A 87 4.17 -18.89 11.50
CA TRP A 87 5.58 -18.58 11.24
C TRP A 87 6.29 -17.87 12.40
N GLY A 88 5.55 -17.50 13.46
CA GLY A 88 6.13 -16.72 14.55
C GLY A 88 6.63 -15.36 14.06
N ARG A 89 7.95 -15.12 14.16
CA ARG A 89 8.62 -13.89 13.70
C ARG A 89 9.52 -14.12 12.47
N GLU A 90 9.34 -15.24 11.76
CA GLU A 90 10.14 -15.55 10.58
C GLU A 90 9.61 -14.78 9.35
N PRO A 91 10.40 -13.89 8.71
CA PRO A 91 9.95 -13.03 7.62
C PRO A 91 9.43 -13.79 6.40
N PHE A 92 10.05 -14.93 6.08
CA PHE A 92 9.71 -15.74 4.92
C PHE A 92 8.20 -15.98 4.76
N GLY A 93 7.52 -16.38 5.84
CA GLY A 93 6.11 -16.72 5.78
C GLY A 93 5.22 -15.53 5.47
N TYR A 94 5.53 -14.38 6.04
CA TYR A 94 4.78 -13.15 5.79
C TYR A 94 4.95 -12.66 4.35
N HIS A 95 6.17 -12.73 3.82
CA HIS A 95 6.43 -12.44 2.41
C HIS A 95 5.73 -13.43 1.48
N LEU A 96 5.76 -14.72 1.81
CA LEU A 96 5.07 -15.76 1.04
C LEU A 96 3.57 -15.48 0.95
N THR A 97 2.91 -15.17 2.07
CA THR A 97 1.48 -14.82 2.09
C THR A 97 1.21 -13.59 1.20
N SER A 98 2.04 -12.55 1.26
CA SER A 98 1.89 -11.36 0.41
C SER A 98 2.06 -11.68 -1.08
N VAL A 99 3.04 -12.49 -1.46
CA VAL A 99 3.27 -12.92 -2.86
C VAL A 99 2.10 -13.79 -3.36
N LEU A 100 1.60 -14.72 -2.56
CA LEU A 100 0.45 -15.55 -2.93
C LEU A 100 -0.83 -14.72 -3.08
N LEU A 101 -1.05 -13.75 -2.20
CA LEU A 101 -2.18 -12.83 -2.28
C LEU A 101 -2.08 -11.94 -3.52
N HIS A 102 -0.86 -11.48 -3.86
CA HIS A 102 -0.64 -10.75 -5.11
C HIS A 102 -0.93 -11.62 -6.34
N ALA A 103 -0.49 -12.87 -6.38
CA ALA A 103 -0.81 -13.81 -7.45
C ALA A 103 -2.34 -14.05 -7.56
N ALA A 104 -3.04 -14.16 -6.43
CA ALA A 104 -4.50 -14.24 -6.42
C ALA A 104 -5.17 -12.97 -7.00
N ASN A 105 -4.65 -11.80 -6.68
CA ASN A 105 -5.10 -10.52 -7.25
C ASN A 105 -4.87 -10.46 -8.76
N VAL A 106 -3.73 -10.94 -9.27
CA VAL A 106 -3.44 -11.06 -10.70
C VAL A 106 -4.47 -11.96 -11.40
N LEU A 107 -4.82 -13.08 -10.79
CA LEU A 107 -5.87 -13.98 -11.32
C LEU A 107 -7.26 -13.30 -11.29
N LEU A 108 -7.55 -12.50 -10.27
CA LEU A 108 -8.81 -11.74 -10.23
C LEU A 108 -8.85 -10.67 -11.32
N VAL A 109 -7.78 -9.92 -11.55
CA VAL A 109 -7.66 -8.95 -12.66
C VAL A 109 -7.88 -9.66 -14.01
N TRP A 110 -7.20 -10.78 -14.23
CA TRP A 110 -7.39 -11.60 -15.42
C TRP A 110 -8.84 -12.06 -15.58
N SER A 111 -9.46 -12.55 -14.51
CA SER A 111 -10.84 -13.03 -14.53
C SER A 111 -11.87 -11.91 -14.76
N VAL A 112 -11.65 -10.73 -14.18
CA VAL A 112 -12.44 -9.52 -14.41
C VAL A 112 -12.29 -9.07 -15.85
N TRP A 113 -11.06 -8.96 -16.35
CA TRP A 113 -10.78 -8.53 -17.71
C TRP A 113 -11.44 -9.44 -18.75
N ARG A 114 -11.27 -10.75 -18.62
CA ARG A 114 -11.92 -11.73 -19.51
C ARG A 114 -13.45 -11.56 -19.53
N SER A 115 -14.04 -11.33 -18.36
CA SER A 115 -15.48 -11.11 -18.29
C SER A 115 -15.93 -9.82 -18.98
N LEU A 116 -15.11 -8.75 -18.91
CA LEU A 116 -15.36 -7.48 -19.59
C LEU A 116 -15.13 -7.56 -21.10
N GLN A 117 -14.24 -8.44 -21.58
CA GLN A 117 -14.08 -8.71 -23.01
C GLN A 117 -15.33 -9.37 -23.63
N GLY A 118 -16.34 -9.73 -22.82
CA GLY A 118 -17.42 -10.60 -23.30
C GLY A 118 -16.86 -11.95 -23.68
N ALA A 119 -15.85 -12.41 -22.95
CA ALA A 119 -15.20 -13.71 -23.08
C ALA A 119 -16.06 -14.87 -22.56
N ASP A 120 -17.28 -14.60 -22.30
CA ASP A 120 -18.41 -15.41 -22.73
C ASP A 120 -18.57 -15.39 -24.28
N ARG A 121 -17.60 -14.81 -25.04
CA ARG A 121 -17.32 -15.24 -26.42
C ARG A 121 -17.15 -16.74 -26.29
N GLU A 122 -18.27 -17.41 -26.52
CA GLU A 122 -18.43 -18.82 -26.35
C GLU A 122 -17.18 -19.52 -26.86
N ALA A 123 -16.73 -20.47 -26.08
CA ALA A 123 -15.59 -21.36 -26.34
C ALA A 123 -15.79 -22.19 -27.64
N GLY A 124 -16.24 -21.55 -28.71
CA GLY A 124 -16.55 -22.12 -30.00
C GLY A 124 -15.64 -21.67 -31.15
N ALA A 125 -14.78 -20.68 -30.93
CA ALA A 125 -13.76 -20.37 -31.92
C ALA A 125 -12.53 -21.28 -31.68
N ALA A 126 -12.60 -22.49 -32.20
CA ALA A 126 -11.44 -23.30 -32.49
C ALA A 126 -10.47 -22.43 -33.31
N GLY A 127 -9.33 -21.97 -32.71
CA GLY A 127 -8.35 -21.15 -33.37
C GLY A 127 -8.19 -19.72 -32.82
N ALA A 128 -8.26 -19.52 -31.49
CA ALA A 128 -7.86 -18.24 -30.90
C ALA A 128 -6.45 -17.88 -31.38
N SER A 129 -6.30 -16.74 -32.06
CA SER A 129 -4.99 -16.31 -32.56
C SER A 129 -4.11 -15.94 -31.35
N TRP A 130 -2.78 -16.04 -31.52
CA TRP A 130 -1.84 -15.58 -30.47
C TRP A 130 -2.10 -14.11 -30.05
N LEU A 131 -2.66 -13.30 -30.95
CA LEU A 131 -3.07 -11.93 -30.67
C LEU A 131 -4.22 -11.88 -29.66
N ASP A 132 -5.16 -12.81 -29.71
CA ASP A 132 -6.29 -12.85 -28.77
C ASP A 132 -5.85 -13.34 -27.39
N VAL A 133 -4.93 -14.30 -27.36
CA VAL A 133 -4.27 -14.73 -26.11
C VAL A 133 -3.51 -13.55 -25.48
N GLY A 134 -2.74 -12.81 -26.29
CA GLY A 134 -1.97 -11.67 -25.80
C GLY A 134 -2.84 -10.56 -25.23
N THR A 135 -3.95 -10.18 -25.88
CA THR A 135 -4.88 -9.16 -25.33
C THR A 135 -5.52 -9.59 -24.01
N THR A 136 -5.55 -10.90 -23.74
CA THR A 136 -6.11 -11.44 -22.50
C THR A 136 -5.08 -11.49 -21.37
N ILE A 137 -3.78 -11.73 -21.69
CA ILE A 137 -2.71 -11.98 -20.69
C ILE A 137 -1.93 -10.69 -20.36
N LEU A 138 -1.67 -9.81 -21.34
CA LEU A 138 -0.85 -8.61 -21.13
C LEU A 138 -1.39 -7.65 -20.04
N PRO A 139 -2.72 -7.38 -19.95
CA PRO A 139 -3.26 -6.53 -18.90
C PRO A 139 -2.97 -7.03 -17.47
N PRO A 140 -3.26 -8.29 -17.10
CA PRO A 140 -2.90 -8.79 -15.77
C PRO A 140 -1.39 -8.96 -15.56
N LEU A 141 -0.58 -9.23 -16.60
CA LEU A 141 0.88 -9.25 -16.49
C LEU A 141 1.44 -7.87 -16.17
N LEU A 142 0.90 -6.81 -16.80
CA LEU A 142 1.30 -5.44 -16.48
C LEU A 142 1.08 -5.13 -15.00
N PHE A 143 -0.07 -5.50 -14.45
CA PHE A 143 -0.34 -5.37 -13.01
C PHE A 143 0.62 -6.23 -12.18
N ALA A 144 0.91 -7.46 -12.61
CA ALA A 144 1.74 -8.40 -11.87
C ALA A 144 3.18 -7.94 -11.68
N VAL A 145 3.76 -7.27 -12.69
CA VAL A 145 5.21 -7.01 -12.74
C VAL A 145 5.58 -5.53 -12.66
N HIS A 146 4.62 -4.65 -12.45
CA HIS A 146 4.91 -3.22 -12.43
C HIS A 146 5.66 -2.81 -11.15
N PRO A 147 6.77 -2.06 -11.22
CA PRO A 147 7.55 -1.68 -10.03
C PRO A 147 6.77 -0.95 -8.93
N VAL A 148 5.71 -0.23 -9.27
CA VAL A 148 4.84 0.49 -8.31
C VAL A 148 4.20 -0.45 -7.28
N VAL A 149 3.98 -1.73 -7.62
CA VAL A 149 3.36 -2.68 -6.67
C VAL A 149 4.36 -3.24 -5.66
N THR A 150 5.67 -2.99 -5.81
CA THR A 150 6.70 -3.58 -4.94
C THR A 150 6.54 -3.16 -3.48
N GLU A 151 6.22 -1.90 -3.19
CA GLU A 151 6.02 -1.45 -1.81
C GLU A 151 4.93 -2.27 -1.11
N ALA A 152 3.77 -2.46 -1.73
CA ALA A 152 2.67 -3.20 -1.14
C ALA A 152 2.95 -4.71 -1.00
N VAL A 153 3.75 -5.30 -1.91
CA VAL A 153 4.03 -6.75 -1.92
C VAL A 153 5.22 -7.11 -1.02
N CYS A 154 6.28 -6.26 -1.04
CA CYS A 154 7.53 -6.54 -0.32
C CYS A 154 7.49 -6.11 1.15
N GLU A 155 6.54 -5.26 1.55
CA GLU A 155 6.38 -4.82 2.93
C GLU A 155 5.14 -5.49 3.55
N PRO A 156 5.31 -6.51 4.43
CA PRO A 156 4.18 -7.30 4.94
C PRO A 156 3.13 -6.51 5.71
N SER A 157 3.48 -5.40 6.37
CA SER A 157 2.52 -4.55 7.08
C SER A 157 1.55 -3.86 6.11
N PHE A 158 1.97 -3.63 4.85
CA PHE A 158 1.13 -3.03 3.80
C PHE A 158 0.24 -4.03 3.06
N ARG A 159 0.13 -5.26 3.57
CA ARG A 159 -0.79 -6.28 3.04
C ARG A 159 -2.24 -5.81 2.97
N GLU A 160 -2.60 -4.83 3.76
CA GLU A 160 -3.90 -4.16 3.72
C GLU A 160 -4.30 -3.69 2.32
N ASP A 161 -3.35 -3.19 1.50
CA ASP A 161 -3.62 -2.77 0.12
C ASP A 161 -3.90 -3.97 -0.79
N LEU A 162 -3.21 -5.10 -0.56
CA LEU A 162 -3.46 -6.35 -1.27
C LEU A 162 -4.84 -6.93 -0.93
N LEU A 163 -5.23 -6.88 0.34
CA LEU A 163 -6.53 -7.36 0.83
C LEU A 163 -7.69 -6.51 0.28
N VAL A 164 -7.54 -5.18 0.29
CA VAL A 164 -8.55 -4.29 -0.34
C VAL A 164 -8.72 -4.63 -1.80
N ALA A 165 -7.62 -4.81 -2.54
CA ALA A 165 -7.68 -5.18 -3.96
C ALA A 165 -8.35 -6.53 -4.14
N PHE A 166 -8.00 -7.54 -3.33
CA PHE A 166 -8.60 -8.86 -3.38
C PHE A 166 -10.11 -8.81 -3.20
N PHE A 167 -10.59 -8.19 -2.14
CA PHE A 167 -12.02 -8.15 -1.86
C PHE A 167 -12.80 -7.26 -2.84
N THR A 168 -12.21 -6.13 -3.28
CA THR A 168 -12.84 -5.26 -4.28
C THR A 168 -12.97 -5.96 -5.63
N LEU A 169 -11.90 -6.60 -6.10
CA LEU A 169 -11.91 -7.35 -7.36
C LEU A 169 -12.80 -8.59 -7.29
N ALA A 170 -12.84 -9.27 -6.12
CA ALA A 170 -13.76 -10.39 -5.88
C ALA A 170 -15.22 -9.95 -5.94
N ALA A 171 -15.58 -8.83 -5.30
CA ALA A 171 -16.92 -8.25 -5.39
C ALA A 171 -17.30 -7.94 -6.84
N LEU A 172 -16.41 -7.26 -7.58
CA LEU A 172 -16.63 -6.97 -9.00
C LEU A 172 -16.77 -8.25 -9.83
N ARG A 173 -15.96 -9.28 -9.54
CA ARG A 173 -16.03 -10.56 -10.24
C ARG A 173 -17.33 -11.32 -9.96
N LEU A 174 -17.83 -11.26 -8.73
CA LEU A 174 -19.14 -11.81 -8.37
C LEU A 174 -20.28 -11.10 -9.12
N ALA A 175 -20.22 -9.77 -9.16
CA ALA A 175 -21.18 -8.95 -9.90
C ALA A 175 -21.17 -9.22 -11.41
N LEU A 176 -19.99 -9.41 -12.01
CA LEU A 176 -19.82 -9.78 -13.42
C LEU A 176 -20.41 -11.16 -13.76
N ARG A 177 -20.48 -12.07 -12.78
CA ARG A 177 -21.10 -13.42 -12.93
C ARG A 177 -22.61 -13.42 -12.69
N HIS A 178 -23.20 -12.30 -12.29
CA HIS A 178 -24.63 -12.22 -12.12
C HIS A 178 -25.35 -12.47 -13.45
N ARG A 179 -26.25 -13.44 -13.46
CA ARG A 179 -27.19 -13.72 -14.54
C ARG A 179 -28.57 -13.83 -13.90
N PRO A 180 -29.59 -13.16 -14.44
CA PRO A 180 -30.96 -13.26 -13.90
C PRO A 180 -31.51 -14.69 -14.08
N ALA A 181 -31.10 -15.64 -13.28
CA ALA A 181 -31.43 -17.05 -13.44
C ALA A 181 -31.65 -17.77 -12.09
N GLY A 182 -32.53 -17.25 -11.25
CA GLY A 182 -32.99 -17.93 -10.04
C GLY A 182 -32.67 -17.18 -8.74
N GLU A 183 -33.71 -16.89 -7.96
CA GLU A 183 -33.66 -16.00 -6.80
C GLU A 183 -32.66 -16.41 -5.70
N SER A 184 -32.47 -17.72 -5.46
CA SER A 184 -31.61 -18.16 -4.35
C SER A 184 -30.12 -17.93 -4.60
N ARG A 185 -29.61 -18.18 -5.81
CA ARG A 185 -28.20 -17.99 -6.16
C ARG A 185 -27.83 -16.51 -6.27
N ASP A 186 -28.77 -15.68 -6.69
CA ASP A 186 -28.56 -14.23 -6.79
C ASP A 186 -28.50 -13.57 -5.42
N ALA A 187 -29.34 -14.00 -4.47
CA ALA A 187 -29.27 -13.54 -3.09
C ALA A 187 -27.92 -13.87 -2.44
N VAL A 188 -27.42 -15.10 -2.60
CA VAL A 188 -26.11 -15.52 -2.08
C VAL A 188 -24.99 -14.70 -2.70
N ARG A 189 -25.02 -14.44 -4.01
CA ARG A 189 -24.00 -13.60 -4.66
C ARG A 189 -24.06 -12.15 -4.21
N ALA A 190 -25.25 -11.59 -4.05
CA ALA A 190 -25.42 -10.22 -3.55
C ALA A 190 -24.88 -10.08 -2.13
N LEU A 191 -25.20 -11.03 -1.24
CA LEU A 191 -24.65 -11.06 0.13
C LEU A 191 -23.13 -11.26 0.13
N ALA A 192 -22.58 -12.09 -0.78
CA ALA A 192 -21.14 -12.22 -0.94
C ALA A 192 -20.47 -10.90 -1.39
N CYS A 193 -21.12 -10.10 -2.25
CA CYS A 193 -20.65 -8.75 -2.58
C CYS A 193 -20.63 -7.84 -1.34
N VAL A 194 -21.69 -7.88 -0.51
CA VAL A 194 -21.74 -7.12 0.76
C VAL A 194 -20.60 -7.54 1.70
N ALA A 195 -20.39 -8.85 1.87
CA ALA A 195 -19.29 -9.38 2.67
C ALA A 195 -17.92 -8.92 2.14
N CYS A 196 -17.70 -8.95 0.83
CA CYS A 196 -16.48 -8.44 0.22
C CYS A 196 -16.31 -6.92 0.48
N CYS A 197 -17.37 -6.11 0.41
CA CYS A 197 -17.29 -4.68 0.73
C CYS A 197 -16.91 -4.46 2.21
N LEU A 198 -17.49 -5.23 3.12
CA LEU A 198 -17.16 -5.17 4.56
C LEU A 198 -15.71 -5.59 4.83
N LEU A 199 -15.24 -6.66 4.19
CA LEU A 199 -13.86 -7.13 4.33
C LEU A 199 -12.87 -6.15 3.70
N ALA A 200 -13.22 -5.49 2.59
CA ALA A 200 -12.39 -4.46 1.99
C ALA A 200 -12.20 -3.25 2.92
N ILE A 201 -13.28 -2.71 3.49
CA ILE A 201 -13.19 -1.56 4.43
C ILE A 201 -12.54 -1.96 5.75
N GLY A 202 -12.73 -3.19 6.22
CA GLY A 202 -12.07 -3.74 7.40
C GLY A 202 -10.56 -4.02 7.17
N SER A 203 -10.11 -4.03 5.92
CA SER A 203 -8.68 -4.14 5.58
C SER A 203 -7.99 -2.77 5.58
N LYS A 204 -8.60 -1.76 4.94
CA LYS A 204 -8.09 -0.39 4.86
C LYS A 204 -9.20 0.57 4.41
N GLU A 205 -9.02 1.85 4.68
CA GLU A 205 -9.97 2.92 4.34
C GLU A 205 -10.28 3.01 2.83
N SER A 206 -9.33 2.65 1.98
CA SER A 206 -9.52 2.61 0.51
C SER A 206 -10.59 1.59 0.06
N GLY A 207 -10.98 0.65 0.94
CA GLY A 207 -12.08 -0.28 0.72
C GLY A 207 -13.46 0.39 0.52
N VAL A 208 -13.62 1.66 0.89
CA VAL A 208 -14.82 2.47 0.58
C VAL A 208 -15.09 2.53 -0.93
N ALA A 209 -14.08 2.33 -1.76
CA ALA A 209 -14.21 2.31 -3.22
C ALA A 209 -15.02 1.10 -3.74
N ALA A 210 -15.07 -0.02 -3.01
CA ALA A 210 -15.67 -1.26 -3.51
C ALA A 210 -17.16 -1.10 -3.93
N PRO A 211 -18.10 -0.62 -3.08
CA PRO A 211 -19.49 -0.43 -3.51
C PRO A 211 -19.63 0.64 -4.61
N ALA A 212 -18.77 1.65 -4.66
CA ALA A 212 -18.79 2.66 -5.71
C ALA A 212 -18.37 2.08 -7.07
N ILE A 213 -17.37 1.19 -7.11
CA ILE A 213 -16.96 0.46 -8.33
C ILE A 213 -18.10 -0.44 -8.84
N LEU A 214 -18.80 -1.13 -7.92
CA LEU A 214 -20.00 -1.91 -8.27
C LEU A 214 -21.10 -1.02 -8.86
N ALA A 215 -21.31 0.18 -8.32
CA ALA A 215 -22.28 1.15 -8.83
C ALA A 215 -21.91 1.63 -10.24
N VAL A 216 -20.64 1.92 -10.52
CA VAL A 216 -20.16 2.27 -11.87
C VAL A 216 -20.42 1.12 -12.85
N TYR A 217 -20.11 -0.12 -12.45
CA TYR A 217 -20.37 -1.29 -13.30
C TYR A 217 -21.87 -1.44 -13.59
N TRP A 218 -22.73 -1.39 -12.57
CA TRP A 218 -24.18 -1.43 -12.74
C TRP A 218 -24.66 -0.34 -13.69
N TRP A 219 -24.24 0.90 -13.45
CA TRP A 219 -24.65 2.05 -14.27
C TRP A 219 -24.29 1.89 -15.75
N CYS A 220 -23.07 1.42 -16.04
CA CYS A 220 -22.58 1.31 -17.40
C CYS A 220 -23.17 0.11 -18.16
N PHE A 221 -23.44 -1.02 -17.47
CA PHE A 221 -23.71 -2.29 -18.15
C PHE A 221 -25.03 -2.96 -17.76
N ARG A 222 -25.58 -2.65 -16.58
CA ARG A 222 -26.66 -3.45 -15.98
C ARG A 222 -27.86 -2.66 -15.49
N ARG A 223 -27.94 -1.35 -15.74
CA ARG A 223 -29.04 -0.50 -15.23
C ARG A 223 -30.45 -0.87 -15.76
N GLY A 224 -30.53 -1.63 -16.82
CA GLY A 224 -31.76 -2.17 -17.37
C GLY A 224 -32.25 -3.47 -16.73
N GLU A 225 -31.44 -4.08 -15.86
CA GLU A 225 -31.79 -5.33 -15.17
C GLU A 225 -32.62 -5.09 -13.89
N PRO A 226 -33.30 -6.16 -13.38
CA PRO A 226 -34.05 -6.08 -12.14
C PRO A 226 -33.18 -5.55 -10.97
N ARG A 227 -33.70 -4.56 -10.25
CA ARG A 227 -32.92 -3.80 -9.25
C ARG A 227 -32.59 -4.57 -7.98
N ARG A 228 -33.26 -5.69 -7.68
CA ARG A 228 -33.13 -6.41 -6.39
C ARG A 228 -31.68 -6.82 -6.07
N PHE A 229 -31.01 -7.48 -7.01
CA PHE A 229 -29.60 -7.87 -6.84
C PHE A 229 -28.70 -6.65 -6.56
N TRP A 230 -28.84 -5.60 -7.36
CA TRP A 230 -28.01 -4.40 -7.30
C TRP A 230 -28.29 -3.56 -6.07
N ALA A 231 -29.55 -3.50 -5.64
CA ALA A 231 -29.92 -2.82 -4.39
C ALA A 231 -29.24 -3.47 -3.17
N VAL A 232 -29.18 -4.81 -3.12
CA VAL A 232 -28.48 -5.53 -2.06
C VAL A 232 -26.97 -5.39 -2.22
N ALA A 233 -26.40 -5.69 -3.38
CA ALA A 233 -24.95 -5.69 -3.59
C ALA A 233 -24.33 -4.30 -3.37
N ILE A 234 -24.94 -3.24 -3.95
CA ILE A 234 -24.43 -1.87 -3.84
C ILE A 234 -24.91 -1.21 -2.55
N GLY A 235 -26.25 -1.19 -2.32
CA GLY A 235 -26.82 -0.52 -1.16
C GLY A 235 -26.44 -1.20 0.16
N GLY A 236 -26.50 -2.54 0.20
CA GLY A 236 -26.02 -3.33 1.34
C GLY A 236 -24.51 -3.18 1.56
N GLY A 237 -23.72 -3.17 0.48
CA GLY A 237 -22.27 -2.90 0.56
C GLY A 237 -21.97 -1.51 1.10
N ALA A 238 -22.63 -0.48 0.59
CA ALA A 238 -22.50 0.89 1.08
C ALA A 238 -22.94 1.03 2.55
N ALA A 239 -24.05 0.37 2.93
CA ALA A 239 -24.50 0.34 4.32
C ALA A 239 -23.48 -0.35 5.24
N ALA A 240 -22.90 -1.49 4.84
CA ALA A 240 -21.86 -2.18 5.59
C ALA A 240 -20.63 -1.29 5.82
N VAL A 241 -20.19 -0.57 4.77
CA VAL A 241 -19.10 0.41 4.85
C VAL A 241 -19.48 1.56 5.81
N ALA A 242 -20.67 2.13 5.67
CA ALA A 242 -21.14 3.22 6.53
C ALA A 242 -21.24 2.82 8.01
N VAL A 243 -21.75 1.61 8.28
CA VAL A 243 -21.82 1.06 9.65
C VAL A 243 -20.42 0.86 10.22
N PHE A 244 -19.48 0.28 9.43
CA PHE A 244 -18.10 0.11 9.87
C PHE A 244 -17.45 1.46 10.21
N LEU A 245 -17.58 2.46 9.34
CA LEU A 245 -17.04 3.80 9.59
C LEU A 245 -17.69 4.47 10.80
N ALA A 246 -19.01 4.34 10.96
CA ALA A 246 -19.71 4.88 12.13
C ALA A 246 -19.25 4.21 13.43
N LEU A 247 -19.06 2.90 13.42
CA LEU A 247 -18.50 2.17 14.57
C LEU A 247 -17.07 2.64 14.85
N ARG A 248 -16.22 2.74 13.84
CA ARG A 248 -14.86 3.24 13.97
C ARG A 248 -14.86 4.62 14.63
N PHE A 249 -15.56 5.61 14.07
CA PHE A 249 -15.58 6.98 14.61
C PHE A 249 -16.23 7.10 15.99
N ARG A 250 -17.21 6.25 16.32
CA ARG A 250 -17.82 6.24 17.66
C ARG A 250 -16.97 5.52 18.71
N LEU A 251 -16.20 4.50 18.29
CA LEU A 251 -15.41 3.67 19.20
C LEU A 251 -13.97 4.18 19.34
N GLU A 252 -13.51 5.04 18.42
CA GLU A 252 -12.24 5.75 18.49
C GLU A 252 -12.25 6.81 19.62
N VAL A 253 -12.57 6.35 20.83
CA VAL A 253 -12.66 7.20 22.03
C VAL A 253 -11.28 7.45 22.65
N ILE A 254 -10.28 6.68 22.27
CA ILE A 254 -8.94 6.75 22.84
C ILE A 254 -8.04 7.38 21.79
N PRO A 255 -7.52 8.62 22.03
CA PRO A 255 -6.34 9.07 21.28
C PRO A 255 -5.29 7.99 21.44
N SER A 256 -4.83 7.40 20.35
CA SER A 256 -3.79 6.37 20.42
C SER A 256 -2.65 6.90 21.27
N LYS A 257 -2.37 6.26 22.39
CA LYS A 257 -1.21 6.60 23.22
C LYS A 257 0.09 6.28 22.47
N ILE A 258 -0.03 5.42 21.46
CA ILE A 258 1.07 5.04 20.58
C ILE A 258 1.39 6.19 19.63
N PHE A 259 0.37 6.83 19.04
CA PHE A 259 0.52 7.97 18.13
C PHE A 259 -0.22 9.20 18.71
N GLU A 260 0.33 9.84 19.73
CA GLU A 260 -0.27 11.05 20.31
C GLU A 260 -0.27 12.23 19.33
N GLN A 261 0.59 12.22 18.32
CA GLN A 261 0.57 13.22 17.25
C GLN A 261 -0.43 12.79 16.17
N ARG A 262 -1.50 13.55 16.01
CA ARG A 262 -2.40 13.37 14.88
C ARG A 262 -1.69 13.78 13.59
N PRO A 263 -1.95 13.06 12.46
CA PRO A 263 -1.44 13.51 11.17
C PRO A 263 -1.88 14.94 10.92
N GLN A 264 -0.96 15.74 10.39
CA GLN A 264 -1.24 17.13 10.01
C GLN A 264 -1.36 17.22 8.49
N TYR A 265 -2.10 18.22 8.02
CA TYR A 265 -2.15 18.49 6.60
C TYR A 265 -0.76 18.80 6.04
N PRO A 266 -0.37 18.18 4.90
CA PRO A 266 0.86 18.55 4.22
C PRO A 266 0.89 20.06 3.94
N GLY A 267 1.95 20.75 4.39
CA GLY A 267 2.03 22.19 4.29
C GLY A 267 1.28 22.98 5.38
N GLY A 268 0.75 22.28 6.41
CA GLY A 268 0.20 22.90 7.62
C GLY A 268 -1.27 23.36 7.51
N SER A 269 -1.92 23.21 6.35
CA SER A 269 -3.33 23.58 6.17
C SER A 269 -4.02 22.74 5.10
N PHE A 270 -5.37 22.67 5.17
CA PHE A 270 -6.18 22.00 4.15
C PHE A 270 -5.93 22.58 2.73
N LEU A 271 -5.87 23.91 2.60
CA LEU A 271 -5.62 24.53 1.30
C LEU A 271 -4.24 24.19 0.74
N ALA A 272 -3.21 24.18 1.58
CA ALA A 272 -1.86 23.76 1.18
C ALA A 272 -1.81 22.29 0.77
N ALA A 273 -2.58 21.42 1.43
CA ALA A 273 -2.72 20.03 1.04
C ALA A 273 -3.43 19.90 -0.32
N MET A 274 -4.54 20.61 -0.53
CA MET A 274 -5.26 20.59 -1.81
C MET A 274 -4.44 21.14 -2.99
N GLU A 275 -3.52 22.06 -2.74
CA GLU A 275 -2.55 22.54 -3.74
C GLU A 275 -1.54 21.46 -4.13
N LEU A 276 -1.26 20.48 -3.24
CA LEU A 276 -0.37 19.36 -3.53
C LEU A 276 -1.05 18.27 -4.37
N GLU A 277 -2.36 18.08 -4.26
CA GLU A 277 -3.07 16.96 -4.89
C GLU A 277 -2.88 16.86 -6.42
N PRO A 278 -2.97 17.94 -7.22
CA PRO A 278 -2.68 17.83 -8.66
C PRO A 278 -1.25 17.36 -8.94
N ARG A 279 -0.29 17.78 -8.09
CA ARG A 279 1.11 17.36 -8.20
C ARG A 279 1.30 15.89 -7.84
N ILE A 280 0.59 15.40 -6.80
CA ILE A 280 0.57 13.99 -6.41
C ILE A 280 -0.03 13.14 -7.53
N LEU A 281 -1.14 13.56 -8.13
CA LEU A 281 -1.75 12.86 -9.26
C LEU A 281 -0.83 12.84 -10.49
N ALA A 282 -0.12 13.93 -10.75
CA ALA A 282 0.87 13.97 -11.83
C ALA A 282 2.08 13.07 -11.54
N LEU A 283 2.55 13.02 -10.29
CA LEU A 283 3.58 12.07 -9.84
C LEU A 283 3.10 10.63 -10.05
N TYR A 284 1.87 10.31 -9.66
CA TYR A 284 1.30 8.97 -9.86
C TYR A 284 1.20 8.60 -11.34
N ALA A 285 0.79 9.54 -12.21
CA ALA A 285 0.80 9.32 -13.65
C ALA A 285 2.22 9.07 -14.19
N GLN A 286 3.21 9.81 -13.71
CA GLN A 286 4.62 9.56 -14.04
C GLN A 286 5.05 8.17 -13.60
N LEU A 287 4.79 7.77 -12.35
CA LEU A 287 5.19 6.46 -11.82
C LEU A 287 4.54 5.30 -12.58
N VAL A 288 3.31 5.47 -13.06
CA VAL A 288 2.62 4.47 -13.90
C VAL A 288 3.26 4.34 -15.27
N VAL A 289 3.69 5.45 -15.89
CA VAL A 289 4.27 5.42 -17.24
C VAL A 289 5.77 5.13 -17.21
N ALA A 290 6.46 5.73 -16.26
CA ALA A 290 7.90 5.61 -16.05
C ALA A 290 8.19 5.48 -14.55
N PRO A 291 8.27 4.24 -14.02
CA PRO A 291 8.45 3.98 -12.59
C PRO A 291 9.89 4.24 -12.13
N VAL A 292 10.35 5.48 -12.32
CA VAL A 292 11.65 5.97 -11.89
C VAL A 292 11.52 6.86 -10.66
N ASN A 293 12.57 6.93 -9.86
CA ASN A 293 12.62 7.73 -8.63
C ASN A 293 11.56 7.35 -7.58
N GLN A 294 11.14 6.08 -7.56
CA GLN A 294 10.30 5.55 -6.50
C GLN A 294 10.98 5.68 -5.14
N SER A 295 10.25 6.12 -4.10
CA SER A 295 10.80 6.35 -2.78
C SER A 295 9.85 5.82 -1.70
N ALA A 296 10.38 5.34 -0.57
CA ALA A 296 9.55 4.99 0.58
C ALA A 296 8.98 6.24 1.29
N ASP A 297 9.55 7.41 1.03
CA ASP A 297 9.04 8.69 1.50
C ASP A 297 9.27 9.77 0.43
N TYR A 298 8.20 10.27 -0.16
CA TYR A 298 8.27 11.33 -1.16
C TYR A 298 8.47 12.72 -0.55
N GLY A 299 7.99 12.94 0.68
CA GLY A 299 8.03 14.24 1.33
C GLY A 299 7.31 15.35 0.56
N SER A 300 6.78 16.34 1.26
CA SER A 300 6.07 17.45 0.61
C SER A 300 7.00 18.31 -0.27
N TYR A 301 8.28 18.38 0.08
CA TYR A 301 9.26 19.19 -0.67
C TYR A 301 9.50 18.59 -2.06
N SER A 302 9.75 17.29 -2.16
CA SER A 302 10.00 16.61 -3.44
C SER A 302 8.80 16.68 -4.39
N ILE A 303 7.58 16.63 -3.86
CA ILE A 303 6.35 16.73 -4.66
C ILE A 303 6.18 18.14 -5.24
N ARG A 304 6.66 19.19 -4.57
CA ARG A 304 6.50 20.60 -5.00
C ARG A 304 7.36 21.01 -6.19
N HIS A 305 8.31 20.18 -6.63
CA HIS A 305 9.16 20.50 -7.79
C HIS A 305 8.39 20.68 -9.10
N LEU A 306 7.25 19.96 -9.27
CA LEU A 306 6.41 20.16 -10.44
C LEU A 306 5.58 21.45 -10.28
N PRO A 307 5.67 22.43 -11.21
CA PRO A 307 4.84 23.63 -11.16
C PRO A 307 3.34 23.30 -11.19
N LEU A 308 2.54 23.97 -10.35
CA LEU A 308 1.11 23.72 -10.25
C LEU A 308 0.37 23.80 -11.60
N PRO A 309 0.62 24.80 -12.47
CA PRO A 309 -0.03 24.85 -13.79
C PRO A 309 0.27 23.63 -14.66
N ALA A 310 1.50 23.12 -14.62
CA ALA A 310 1.88 21.91 -15.36
C ALA A 310 1.17 20.66 -14.79
N ALA A 311 1.08 20.54 -13.48
CA ALA A 311 0.35 19.46 -12.82
C ALA A 311 -1.15 19.49 -13.20
N LEU A 312 -1.77 20.66 -13.15
CA LEU A 312 -3.17 20.85 -13.55
C LEU A 312 -3.40 20.51 -15.03
N ALA A 313 -2.46 20.88 -15.90
CA ALA A 313 -2.53 20.56 -17.33
C ALA A 313 -2.46 19.03 -17.56
N ILE A 314 -1.55 18.32 -16.86
CA ILE A 314 -1.44 16.87 -16.92
C ILE A 314 -2.75 16.22 -16.47
N VAL A 315 -3.26 16.60 -15.29
CA VAL A 315 -4.50 16.03 -14.74
C VAL A 315 -5.68 16.34 -15.66
N GLY A 316 -5.81 17.56 -16.17
CA GLY A 316 -6.84 17.95 -17.12
C GLY A 316 -6.80 17.13 -18.40
N LEU A 317 -5.61 16.88 -18.95
CA LEU A 317 -5.40 16.01 -20.12
C LEU A 317 -5.85 14.58 -19.83
N LEU A 318 -5.45 14.00 -18.68
CA LEU A 318 -5.84 12.64 -18.30
C LEU A 318 -7.36 12.50 -18.14
N VAL A 319 -8.03 13.48 -17.53
CA VAL A 319 -9.49 13.53 -17.39
C VAL A 319 -10.17 13.64 -18.77
N ALA A 320 -9.65 14.47 -19.66
CA ALA A 320 -10.17 14.61 -21.02
C ALA A 320 -10.03 13.30 -21.81
N LEU A 321 -8.85 12.66 -21.75
CA LEU A 321 -8.60 11.36 -22.42
C LEU A 321 -9.51 10.26 -21.85
N ALA A 322 -9.68 10.20 -20.53
CA ALA A 322 -10.61 9.27 -19.89
C ALA A 322 -12.05 9.51 -20.35
N GLY A 323 -12.51 10.77 -20.38
CA GLY A 323 -13.85 11.15 -20.83
C GLY A 323 -14.13 10.77 -22.30
N VAL A 324 -13.17 11.02 -23.19
CA VAL A 324 -13.26 10.60 -24.60
C VAL A 324 -13.23 9.08 -24.71
N GLY A 325 -12.35 8.42 -23.97
CA GLY A 325 -12.21 6.97 -23.98
C GLY A 325 -13.49 6.26 -23.52
N ILE A 326 -14.08 6.70 -22.40
CA ILE A 326 -15.33 6.13 -21.86
C ILE A 326 -16.50 6.24 -22.84
N ARG A 327 -16.57 7.33 -23.62
CA ARG A 327 -17.60 7.48 -24.67
C ARG A 327 -17.44 6.47 -25.80
N ARG A 328 -16.23 5.99 -26.06
CA ARG A 328 -15.92 5.01 -27.10
C ARG A 328 -16.00 3.57 -26.61
N ASP A 329 -15.58 3.34 -25.37
CA ASP A 329 -15.58 2.02 -24.73
C ASP A 329 -15.97 2.14 -23.24
N ARG A 330 -17.17 1.67 -22.92
CA ARG A 330 -17.70 1.71 -21.54
C ARG A 330 -16.85 0.91 -20.54
N ARG A 331 -16.03 -0.05 -21.01
CA ARG A 331 -15.11 -0.82 -20.14
C ARG A 331 -14.08 0.11 -19.48
N LEU A 332 -13.69 1.20 -20.16
CA LEU A 332 -12.82 2.23 -19.60
C LEU A 332 -13.43 2.92 -18.37
N ALA A 333 -14.76 2.96 -18.23
CA ALA A 333 -15.35 3.51 -17.01
C ALA A 333 -14.99 2.66 -15.77
N ILE A 334 -14.90 1.33 -15.92
CA ILE A 334 -14.48 0.44 -14.85
C ILE A 334 -12.98 0.62 -14.56
N ALA A 335 -12.16 0.71 -15.61
CA ALA A 335 -10.74 0.96 -15.48
C ALA A 335 -10.46 2.29 -14.73
N VAL A 336 -11.14 3.37 -15.14
CA VAL A 336 -11.02 4.69 -14.49
C VAL A 336 -11.54 4.68 -13.06
N ALA A 337 -12.64 3.96 -12.79
CA ALA A 337 -13.15 3.80 -11.43
C ALA A 337 -12.14 3.06 -10.52
N LEU A 338 -11.51 1.99 -11.02
CA LEU A 338 -10.45 1.28 -10.31
C LEU A 338 -9.19 2.13 -10.11
N ILE A 339 -8.88 3.07 -11.04
CA ILE A 339 -7.73 3.98 -10.90
C ILE A 339 -8.02 5.06 -9.84
N LEU A 340 -9.17 5.71 -9.91
CA LEU A 340 -9.40 6.96 -9.17
C LEU A 340 -10.08 6.76 -7.81
N LEU A 341 -11.08 5.86 -7.72
CA LEU A 341 -11.87 5.73 -6.48
C LEU A 341 -11.04 5.26 -5.27
N PRO A 342 -10.06 4.36 -5.40
CA PRO A 342 -9.18 3.99 -4.27
C PRO A 342 -8.28 5.12 -3.78
N LEU A 343 -8.00 6.12 -4.61
CA LEU A 343 -7.18 7.28 -4.27
C LEU A 343 -7.93 8.33 -3.45
N VAL A 344 -9.28 8.35 -3.51
CA VAL A 344 -10.09 9.36 -2.81
C VAL A 344 -9.82 9.41 -1.29
N PRO A 345 -9.76 8.28 -0.56
CA PRO A 345 -9.47 8.31 0.88
C PRO A 345 -8.07 8.77 1.24
N VAL A 346 -7.12 8.67 0.29
CA VAL A 346 -5.71 9.07 0.48
C VAL A 346 -5.38 10.39 -0.21
N ALA A 347 -6.39 11.13 -0.69
CA ALA A 347 -6.26 12.43 -1.33
C ALA A 347 -6.16 13.59 -0.31
N ASN A 348 -5.59 13.38 0.85
CA ASN A 348 -5.39 14.38 1.91
C ASN A 348 -6.64 15.22 2.26
N LEU A 349 -7.85 14.71 1.98
CA LEU A 349 -9.11 15.32 2.43
C LEU A 349 -9.24 15.28 3.96
N VAL A 350 -8.71 14.23 4.55
CA VAL A 350 -8.44 14.09 5.98
C VAL A 350 -6.92 13.92 6.10
N PRO A 351 -6.26 14.53 7.11
CA PRO A 351 -4.82 14.41 7.26
C PRO A 351 -4.38 12.94 7.38
N ILE A 352 -3.34 12.58 6.63
CA ILE A 352 -2.72 11.26 6.68
C ILE A 352 -1.20 11.41 6.85
N TYR A 353 -0.54 10.38 7.40
CA TYR A 353 0.90 10.44 7.71
C TYR A 353 1.78 10.57 6.46
N ARG A 354 1.39 9.98 5.35
CA ARG A 354 2.15 10.03 4.08
C ARG A 354 1.29 10.66 3.00
N ALA A 355 1.68 11.84 2.54
CA ALA A 355 0.95 12.56 1.50
C ALA A 355 0.89 11.77 0.18
N ALA A 356 1.93 11.02 -0.14
CA ALA A 356 2.01 10.15 -1.30
C ALA A 356 2.82 8.88 -0.97
N ALA A 357 2.42 7.74 -1.55
CA ALA A 357 3.12 6.46 -1.43
C ALA A 357 2.81 5.58 -2.65
N ASP A 358 3.77 4.74 -3.06
CA ASP A 358 3.59 3.83 -4.21
C ASP A 358 2.44 2.85 -3.97
N ARG A 359 2.30 2.34 -2.74
CA ARG A 359 1.26 1.38 -2.35
C ARG A 359 -0.17 1.89 -2.57
N TYR A 360 -0.40 3.21 -2.55
CA TYR A 360 -1.73 3.77 -2.83
C TYR A 360 -2.19 3.50 -4.26
N LEU A 361 -1.23 3.25 -5.17
CA LEU A 361 -1.50 2.88 -6.56
C LEU A 361 -1.78 1.39 -6.74
N TYR A 362 -1.67 0.53 -5.71
CA TYR A 362 -1.76 -0.91 -5.89
C TYR A 362 -3.06 -1.34 -6.61
N LEU A 363 -4.23 -0.99 -6.09
CA LEU A 363 -5.50 -1.30 -6.75
C LEU A 363 -5.68 -0.49 -8.06
N SER A 364 -5.15 0.73 -8.12
CA SER A 364 -5.18 1.55 -9.33
C SER A 364 -4.45 0.89 -10.49
N MET A 365 -3.38 0.14 -10.24
CA MET A 365 -2.65 -0.60 -11.27
C MET A 365 -3.49 -1.71 -11.92
N ALA A 366 -4.46 -2.31 -11.21
CA ALA A 366 -5.43 -3.19 -11.83
C ALA A 366 -6.27 -2.43 -12.88
N GLY A 367 -6.70 -1.22 -12.56
CA GLY A 367 -7.39 -0.33 -13.50
C GLY A 367 -6.53 0.06 -14.70
N VAL A 368 -5.24 0.36 -14.49
CA VAL A 368 -4.28 0.63 -15.57
C VAL A 368 -4.16 -0.57 -16.51
N GLY A 369 -4.03 -1.78 -15.96
CA GLY A 369 -4.03 -3.02 -16.74
C GLY A 369 -5.29 -3.14 -17.62
N LEU A 370 -6.48 -2.92 -17.03
CA LEU A 370 -7.74 -2.95 -17.80
C LEU A 370 -7.78 -1.87 -18.89
N ALA A 371 -7.28 -0.66 -18.64
CA ALA A 371 -7.22 0.41 -19.63
C ALA A 371 -6.32 0.03 -20.82
N VAL A 372 -5.17 -0.56 -20.56
CA VAL A 372 -4.28 -1.12 -21.60
C VAL A 372 -5.01 -2.23 -22.37
N GLY A 373 -5.75 -3.10 -21.67
CA GLY A 373 -6.58 -4.12 -22.30
C GLY A 373 -7.61 -3.54 -23.25
N CYS A 374 -8.33 -2.48 -22.86
CA CYS A 374 -9.28 -1.77 -23.73
C CYS A 374 -8.59 -1.19 -24.96
N LEU A 375 -7.36 -0.68 -24.83
CA LEU A 375 -6.58 -0.16 -25.95
C LEU A 375 -6.19 -1.27 -26.94
N LEU A 376 -5.72 -2.41 -26.45
CA LEU A 376 -5.29 -3.55 -27.27
C LEU A 376 -6.46 -4.28 -27.95
N ASP A 377 -7.66 -4.18 -27.35
CA ASP A 377 -8.91 -4.79 -27.85
C ASP A 377 -9.82 -3.77 -28.57
N ALA A 378 -9.28 -2.58 -28.87
CA ALA A 378 -10.08 -1.49 -29.44
C ALA A 378 -10.56 -1.81 -30.86
N PRO A 379 -11.84 -1.50 -31.21
CA PRO A 379 -12.42 -1.80 -32.52
C PRO A 379 -11.66 -1.18 -33.70
N TRP A 380 -10.97 -0.04 -33.51
CA TRP A 380 -10.20 0.59 -34.57
C TRP A 380 -8.94 -0.20 -34.96
N LEU A 381 -8.51 -1.17 -34.14
CA LEU A 381 -7.46 -2.14 -34.46
C LEU A 381 -7.98 -3.33 -35.28
N ALA A 382 -9.29 -3.53 -35.34
CA ALA A 382 -9.90 -4.56 -36.17
C ALA A 382 -9.51 -4.33 -37.63
N GLY A 383 -9.03 -5.35 -38.32
CA GLY A 383 -8.51 -5.24 -39.70
C GLY A 383 -7.11 -4.63 -39.84
N ARG A 384 -6.49 -4.12 -38.77
CA ARG A 384 -5.12 -3.55 -38.77
C ARG A 384 -4.11 -4.50 -38.11
N GLY A 385 -4.02 -5.74 -38.60
CA GLY A 385 -3.22 -6.81 -37.98
C GLY A 385 -1.76 -6.40 -37.70
N ALA A 386 -1.09 -5.74 -38.65
CA ALA A 386 0.30 -5.29 -38.46
C ALA A 386 0.45 -4.25 -37.33
N VAL A 387 -0.50 -3.32 -37.16
CA VAL A 387 -0.47 -2.31 -36.09
C VAL A 387 -0.71 -2.99 -34.74
N ARG A 388 -1.72 -3.88 -34.67
CA ARG A 388 -2.02 -4.66 -33.46
C ARG A 388 -0.82 -5.51 -33.03
N THR A 389 -0.15 -6.19 -33.98
CA THR A 389 1.08 -6.96 -33.71
C THR A 389 2.19 -6.09 -33.13
N LYS A 390 2.45 -4.91 -33.72
CA LYS A 390 3.49 -3.99 -33.23
C LYS A 390 3.18 -3.48 -31.81
N LEU A 391 1.93 -3.12 -31.54
CA LEU A 391 1.50 -2.69 -30.21
C LEU A 391 1.65 -3.80 -29.17
N MET A 392 1.25 -5.03 -29.51
CA MET A 392 1.39 -6.17 -28.61
C MET A 392 2.85 -6.52 -28.34
N PHE A 393 3.70 -6.47 -29.37
CA PHE A 393 5.14 -6.66 -29.19
C PHE A 393 5.72 -5.57 -28.29
N GLY A 394 5.36 -4.31 -28.51
CA GLY A 394 5.80 -3.20 -27.65
C GLY A 394 5.33 -3.36 -26.20
N CYS A 395 4.09 -3.76 -25.98
CA CYS A 395 3.59 -4.07 -24.63
C CYS A 395 4.33 -5.26 -23.99
N GLY A 396 4.64 -6.30 -24.76
CA GLY A 396 5.43 -7.44 -24.29
C GLY A 396 6.84 -7.03 -23.85
N VAL A 397 7.51 -6.20 -24.66
CA VAL A 397 8.83 -5.64 -24.31
C VAL A 397 8.72 -4.78 -23.05
N ALA A 398 7.69 -3.93 -22.94
CA ALA A 398 7.45 -3.11 -21.75
C ALA A 398 7.24 -3.98 -20.49
N VAL A 399 6.45 -5.05 -20.59
CA VAL A 399 6.23 -5.98 -19.47
C VAL A 399 7.54 -6.61 -19.00
N VAL A 400 8.41 -7.04 -19.94
CA VAL A 400 9.72 -7.60 -19.59
C VAL A 400 10.62 -6.55 -18.92
N ALA A 401 10.69 -5.33 -19.47
CA ALA A 401 11.44 -4.24 -18.88
C ALA A 401 10.96 -3.88 -17.47
N LEU A 402 9.63 -3.82 -17.28
CA LEU A 402 9.01 -3.57 -15.97
C LEU A 402 9.26 -4.73 -15.00
N ALA A 403 9.28 -5.98 -15.44
CA ALA A 403 9.62 -7.13 -14.59
C ALA A 403 11.07 -7.04 -14.08
N ILE A 404 12.01 -6.66 -14.95
CA ILE A 404 13.41 -6.43 -14.57
C ILE A 404 13.50 -5.28 -13.57
N ALA A 405 12.83 -4.16 -13.82
CA ALA A 405 12.80 -3.01 -12.93
C ALA A 405 12.13 -3.35 -11.58
N CYS A 406 11.05 -4.13 -11.59
CA CYS A 406 10.37 -4.63 -10.38
C CYS A 406 11.31 -5.50 -9.52
N THR A 407 12.01 -6.46 -10.14
CA THR A 407 13.01 -7.30 -9.45
C THR A 407 14.16 -6.46 -8.90
N ALA A 408 14.63 -5.46 -9.63
CA ALA A 408 15.65 -4.53 -9.13
C ALA A 408 15.15 -3.70 -7.94
N ARG A 409 13.89 -3.21 -7.98
CA ARG A 409 13.28 -2.42 -6.89
C ARG A 409 13.11 -3.23 -5.60
N GLN A 410 12.87 -4.53 -5.66
CA GLN A 410 12.77 -5.40 -4.50
C GLN A 410 14.06 -5.41 -3.65
N ARG A 411 15.23 -5.22 -4.26
CA ARG A 411 16.50 -5.14 -3.53
C ARG A 411 16.53 -3.98 -2.54
N VAL A 412 15.80 -2.91 -2.82
CA VAL A 412 15.67 -1.76 -1.93
C VAL A 412 14.86 -2.14 -0.68
N TRP A 413 13.86 -3.02 -0.83
CA TRP A 413 13.01 -3.50 0.27
C TRP A 413 13.59 -4.73 0.99
N ALA A 414 14.80 -5.20 0.63
CA ALA A 414 15.40 -6.39 1.24
C ALA A 414 15.92 -6.17 2.67
N GLY A 415 16.14 -4.92 3.10
CA GLY A 415 16.64 -4.59 4.43
C GLY A 415 16.56 -3.09 4.72
N SER A 416 16.70 -2.70 5.99
CA SER A 416 16.59 -1.30 6.42
C SER A 416 17.65 -0.40 5.78
N LEU A 417 18.91 -0.84 5.73
CA LEU A 417 19.99 0.00 5.18
C LEU A 417 19.79 0.32 3.69
N PRO A 418 19.58 -0.64 2.76
CA PRO A 418 19.32 -0.30 1.37
C PRO A 418 18.05 0.55 1.19
N LEU A 419 17.00 0.34 2.00
CA LEU A 419 15.78 1.13 1.94
C LEU A 419 16.03 2.61 2.26
N TRP A 420 16.71 2.87 3.37
CA TRP A 420 16.92 4.24 3.82
C TRP A 420 18.03 4.95 3.05
N GLN A 421 19.04 4.23 2.53
CA GLN A 421 20.02 4.79 1.58
C GLN A 421 19.35 5.26 0.30
N ASP A 422 18.50 4.43 -0.31
CA ASP A 422 17.74 4.77 -1.52
C ASP A 422 16.79 5.97 -1.26
N THR A 423 16.08 5.95 -0.13
CA THR A 423 15.13 7.00 0.24
C THR A 423 15.84 8.34 0.47
N PHE A 424 16.95 8.34 1.22
CA PHE A 424 17.73 9.54 1.49
C PHE A 424 18.39 10.12 0.23
N ALA A 425 18.91 9.25 -0.64
CA ALA A 425 19.50 9.70 -1.92
C ALA A 425 18.49 10.42 -2.80
N LYS A 426 17.20 10.00 -2.77
CA LYS A 426 16.13 10.61 -3.57
C LYS A 426 15.46 11.78 -2.87
N ASN A 427 15.44 11.80 -1.54
CA ASN A 427 14.79 12.82 -0.75
C ASN A 427 15.66 13.29 0.44
N PRO A 428 16.82 13.92 0.16
CA PRO A 428 17.76 14.33 1.22
C PRO A 428 17.21 15.47 2.10
N ALA A 429 16.13 16.11 1.69
CA ALA A 429 15.47 17.18 2.46
C ALA A 429 14.52 16.62 3.54
N ALA A 430 14.11 15.35 3.43
CA ALA A 430 13.20 14.73 4.40
C ALA A 430 13.96 14.33 5.67
N TYR A 431 13.50 14.83 6.80
CA TYR A 431 14.02 14.45 8.11
C TYR A 431 13.86 12.95 8.36
N THR A 432 12.71 12.38 8.00
CA THR A 432 12.40 10.96 8.16
C THR A 432 13.37 10.04 7.40
N ALA A 433 13.81 10.46 6.20
CA ALA A 433 14.79 9.72 5.43
C ALA A 433 16.18 9.75 6.09
N ALA A 434 16.58 10.90 6.64
CA ALA A 434 17.84 11.04 7.35
C ALA A 434 17.82 10.28 8.70
N SER A 435 16.71 10.35 9.44
CA SER A 435 16.53 9.62 10.71
C SER A 435 16.52 8.11 10.51
N GLY A 436 15.76 7.62 9.52
CA GLY A 436 15.75 6.20 9.17
C GLY A 436 17.12 5.69 8.71
N LEU A 437 17.86 6.52 7.94
CA LEU A 437 19.24 6.18 7.54
C LEU A 437 20.18 6.12 8.74
N ALA A 438 20.07 7.04 9.70
CA ALA A 438 20.89 7.04 10.89
C ALA A 438 20.70 5.77 11.72
N GLY A 439 19.45 5.36 11.95
CA GLY A 439 19.14 4.12 12.64
C GLY A 439 19.66 2.89 11.90
N ALA A 440 19.46 2.81 10.58
CA ALA A 440 19.93 1.69 9.78
C ALA A 440 21.47 1.58 9.70
N LEU A 441 22.18 2.71 9.67
CA LEU A 441 23.64 2.76 9.72
C LEU A 441 24.16 2.34 11.11
N TRP A 442 23.49 2.78 12.17
CA TRP A 442 23.82 2.36 13.54
C TRP A 442 23.68 0.83 13.70
N GLU A 443 22.59 0.25 13.24
CA GLU A 443 22.39 -1.21 13.25
C GLU A 443 23.46 -1.97 12.45
N ALA A 444 23.95 -1.37 11.37
CA ALA A 444 25.04 -1.92 10.56
C ALA A 444 26.43 -1.71 11.19
N GLY A 445 26.53 -1.07 12.37
CA GLY A 445 27.80 -0.76 13.05
C GLY A 445 28.60 0.37 12.38
N GLN A 446 28.03 1.11 11.45
CA GLN A 446 28.65 2.24 10.74
C GLN A 446 28.44 3.54 11.55
N LEU A 447 29.06 3.61 12.74
CA LEU A 447 28.75 4.63 13.75
C LEU A 447 29.09 6.05 13.31
N VAL A 448 30.15 6.27 12.52
CA VAL A 448 30.54 7.60 12.03
C VAL A 448 29.53 8.15 11.02
N GLU A 449 29.10 7.31 10.09
CA GLU A 449 28.08 7.64 9.10
C GLU A 449 26.71 7.82 9.77
N ALA A 450 26.39 6.99 10.79
CA ALA A 450 25.17 7.10 11.58
C ALA A 450 25.11 8.45 12.32
N GLU A 451 26.20 8.89 12.96
CA GLU A 451 26.28 10.21 13.60
C GLU A 451 26.01 11.34 12.58
N ARG A 452 26.66 11.27 11.41
CA ARG A 452 26.45 12.27 10.36
C ARG A 452 24.99 12.33 9.92
N ALA A 453 24.37 11.19 9.68
CA ALA A 453 22.96 11.11 9.28
C ALA A 453 22.02 11.63 10.40
N ALA A 454 22.28 11.28 11.67
CA ALA A 454 21.50 11.78 12.81
C ALA A 454 21.60 13.32 12.95
N ARG A 455 22.78 13.91 12.77
CA ARG A 455 22.95 15.37 12.77
C ARG A 455 22.21 16.04 11.62
N ILE A 456 22.19 15.43 10.42
CA ILE A 456 21.39 15.92 9.29
C ILE A 456 19.90 15.84 9.64
N ALA A 457 19.43 14.76 10.26
CA ALA A 457 18.03 14.64 10.68
C ALA A 457 17.65 15.77 11.65
N ILE A 458 18.47 16.05 12.66
CA ILE A 458 18.28 17.15 13.62
C ILE A 458 18.22 18.51 12.90
N GLU A 459 19.10 18.76 11.95
CA GLU A 459 19.08 20.00 11.14
C GLU A 459 17.77 20.12 10.35
N ARG A 460 17.33 19.04 9.70
CA ARG A 460 16.12 19.05 8.85
C ARG A 460 14.83 19.25 9.63
N CYS A 461 14.74 18.74 10.86
CA CYS A 461 13.60 19.00 11.75
C CYS A 461 13.79 20.28 12.61
N ALA A 462 14.87 21.02 12.43
CA ALA A 462 15.24 22.16 13.28
C ALA A 462 15.28 21.81 14.77
N GLY A 463 15.74 20.57 15.09
CA GLY A 463 15.84 20.06 16.46
C GLY A 463 14.51 19.79 17.16
N ARG A 464 13.39 19.80 16.44
CA ARG A 464 12.02 19.68 17.03
C ARG A 464 11.52 18.25 17.20
N GLU A 465 12.29 17.26 16.78
CA GLU A 465 11.93 15.84 16.89
C GLU A 465 12.86 15.13 17.86
N GLY A 466 12.27 14.59 18.94
CA GLY A 466 13.04 13.94 20.02
C GLY A 466 13.73 12.65 19.59
N ASP A 467 13.14 11.91 18.63
CA ASP A 467 13.71 10.67 18.09
C ASP A 467 15.04 10.90 17.36
N ALA A 468 15.21 12.03 16.66
CA ALA A 468 16.47 12.38 16.01
C ALA A 468 17.59 12.61 17.04
N TRP A 469 17.29 13.30 18.14
CA TRP A 469 18.22 13.51 19.25
C TRP A 469 18.52 12.20 19.99
N ALA A 470 17.51 11.35 20.21
CA ALA A 470 17.70 10.05 20.86
C ALA A 470 18.58 9.11 20.01
N THR A 471 18.40 9.12 18.69
CA THR A 471 19.27 8.36 17.77
C THR A 471 20.72 8.86 17.88
N LEU A 472 20.94 10.17 17.90
CA LEU A 472 22.28 10.73 18.10
C LEU A 472 22.88 10.31 19.46
N ALA A 473 22.09 10.32 20.53
CA ALA A 473 22.54 9.91 21.86
C ALA A 473 23.02 8.45 21.89
N VAL A 474 22.24 7.53 21.30
CA VAL A 474 22.61 6.10 21.21
C VAL A 474 23.88 5.90 20.38
N VAL A 475 23.99 6.58 19.25
CA VAL A 475 25.18 6.50 18.38
C VAL A 475 26.43 7.01 19.09
N LEU A 476 26.34 8.11 19.82
CA LEU A 476 27.46 8.71 20.59
C LEU A 476 27.87 7.81 21.75
N ASP A 477 26.92 7.17 22.43
CA ASP A 477 27.23 6.21 23.52
C ASP A 477 28.00 5.01 23.00
N ASP A 478 27.56 4.42 21.88
CA ASP A 478 28.26 3.29 21.26
C ASP A 478 29.63 3.69 20.66
N GLN A 479 29.88 4.99 20.41
CA GLN A 479 31.21 5.52 20.10
C GLN A 479 32.07 5.75 21.34
N GLY A 480 31.54 5.53 22.56
CA GLY A 480 32.24 5.79 23.83
C GLY A 480 32.27 7.26 24.25
N ARG A 481 31.49 8.13 23.64
CA ARG A 481 31.39 9.59 23.87
C ARG A 481 30.27 9.90 24.86
N ALA A 482 30.36 9.32 26.07
CA ALA A 482 29.30 9.33 27.08
C ALA A 482 28.80 10.74 27.48
N ALA A 483 29.68 11.75 27.54
CA ALA A 483 29.27 13.12 27.90
C ALA A 483 28.40 13.77 26.83
N GLU A 484 28.75 13.58 25.56
CA GLU A 484 27.96 14.11 24.42
C GLU A 484 26.65 13.30 24.22
N ALA A 485 26.70 11.99 24.51
CA ALA A 485 25.51 11.15 24.51
C ALA A 485 24.49 11.62 25.57
N ALA A 486 24.94 11.96 26.77
CA ALA A 486 24.08 12.50 27.82
C ALA A 486 23.46 13.85 27.42
N GLU A 487 24.24 14.76 26.82
CA GLU A 487 23.73 16.04 26.34
C GLU A 487 22.67 15.86 25.24
N ALA A 488 22.91 14.94 24.31
CA ALA A 488 21.93 14.63 23.23
C ALA A 488 20.66 13.99 23.80
N LEU A 489 20.79 13.11 24.83
CA LEU A 489 19.64 12.53 25.52
C LEU A 489 18.81 13.57 26.27
N ASP A 490 19.47 14.54 26.94
CA ASP A 490 18.76 15.64 27.61
C ASP A 490 17.96 16.45 26.62
N LYS A 491 18.52 16.79 25.46
CA LYS A 491 17.79 17.46 24.38
C LYS A 491 16.64 16.62 23.84
N ALA A 492 16.82 15.29 23.69
CA ALA A 492 15.75 14.40 23.29
C ALA A 492 14.56 14.44 24.26
N LEU A 493 14.84 14.42 25.57
CA LEU A 493 13.83 14.45 26.63
C LEU A 493 13.18 15.83 26.81
N ASP A 494 13.91 16.90 26.55
CA ASP A 494 13.36 18.27 26.58
C ASP A 494 12.37 18.48 25.43
N VAL A 495 12.68 17.93 24.26
CA VAL A 495 11.80 18.01 23.07
C VAL A 495 10.63 17.04 23.18
N ASP A 496 10.89 15.81 23.63
CA ASP A 496 9.86 14.77 23.78
C ASP A 496 9.99 14.05 25.12
N PRO A 497 9.34 14.55 26.19
CA PRO A 497 9.34 13.91 27.52
C PRO A 497 8.79 12.47 27.53
N ARG A 498 8.05 12.07 26.48
CA ARG A 498 7.50 10.70 26.37
C ARG A 498 8.58 9.66 26.20
N LEU A 499 9.73 10.02 25.66
CA LEU A 499 10.89 9.14 25.52
C LEU A 499 11.40 8.60 26.87
N ALA A 500 11.05 9.23 27.99
CA ALA A 500 11.32 8.71 29.33
C ALA A 500 10.39 7.55 29.72
N ARG A 501 9.27 7.34 29.02
CA ARG A 501 8.28 6.29 29.32
C ARG A 501 8.50 5.06 28.43
N PRO A 502 8.41 3.81 28.96
CA PRO A 502 8.61 2.59 28.15
C PRO A 502 7.73 2.52 26.90
N ALA A 503 6.43 2.78 27.03
CA ALA A 503 5.50 2.80 25.91
C ALA A 503 5.80 3.93 24.90
N GLY A 504 6.17 5.12 25.39
CA GLY A 504 6.54 6.26 24.54
C GLY A 504 7.83 6.00 23.76
N ARG A 505 8.81 5.34 24.38
CA ARG A 505 10.07 4.98 23.71
C ARG A 505 9.85 4.04 22.55
N VAL A 506 9.10 2.96 22.75
CA VAL A 506 8.81 1.96 21.69
C VAL A 506 8.02 2.59 20.56
N ALA A 507 7.02 3.41 20.87
CA ALA A 507 6.16 4.04 19.88
C ALA A 507 6.87 5.17 19.09
N ALA A 508 7.70 5.97 19.78
CA ALA A 508 8.40 7.08 19.12
C ALA A 508 9.47 6.62 18.14
N MET A 509 10.03 5.43 18.33
CA MET A 509 11.23 5.04 17.61
C MET A 509 11.00 4.03 16.50
N ALA A 510 9.83 3.38 16.42
CA ALA A 510 9.53 2.34 15.42
C ALA A 510 10.73 1.40 15.16
N MET A 511 11.56 1.21 16.18
CA MET A 511 12.87 0.58 16.09
C MET A 511 12.92 -0.68 16.92
N GLU A 512 13.83 -1.54 16.55
CA GLU A 512 14.01 -2.84 17.17
C GLU A 512 14.37 -2.77 18.64
N ARG A 513 14.16 -3.90 19.33
CA ARG A 513 14.60 -4.13 20.71
C ARG A 513 16.02 -3.66 21.00
N PRO A 514 17.05 -3.79 20.11
CA PRO A 514 18.39 -3.28 20.36
C PRO A 514 18.46 -1.78 20.64
N PHE A 515 17.71 -0.97 19.87
CA PHE A 515 17.71 0.48 20.06
C PHE A 515 16.97 0.89 21.33
N ALA A 516 15.80 0.29 21.59
CA ALA A 516 15.07 0.51 22.84
C ALA A 516 15.93 0.13 24.05
N ALA A 517 16.63 -0.99 23.99
CA ALA A 517 17.56 -1.42 25.04
C ALA A 517 18.77 -0.47 25.21
N ALA A 518 19.32 0.05 24.12
CA ALA A 518 20.38 1.04 24.16
C ALA A 518 19.91 2.35 24.83
N LEU A 519 18.73 2.83 24.44
CA LEU A 519 18.13 4.02 25.05
C LEU A 519 17.80 3.79 26.54
N GLU A 520 17.32 2.60 26.91
CA GLU A 520 17.08 2.24 28.31
C GLU A 520 18.35 2.26 29.14
N ARG A 521 19.45 1.69 28.64
CA ARG A 521 20.77 1.78 29.30
C ARG A 521 21.17 3.23 29.55
N LEU A 522 21.05 4.10 28.54
CA LEU A 522 21.37 5.52 28.69
C LEU A 522 20.52 6.21 29.76
N LEU A 523 19.22 5.95 29.80
CA LEU A 523 18.32 6.49 30.81
C LEU A 523 18.65 6.00 32.21
N GLU A 524 19.00 4.71 32.37
CA GLU A 524 19.46 4.16 33.65
C GLU A 524 20.79 4.79 34.12
N HIS A 525 21.76 4.97 33.22
CA HIS A 525 23.01 5.66 33.52
C HIS A 525 22.77 7.10 33.95
N ARG A 526 21.85 7.82 33.31
CA ARG A 526 21.44 9.17 33.70
C ARG A 526 20.86 9.20 35.14
N HIS A 527 20.03 8.22 35.49
CA HIS A 527 19.45 8.13 36.84
C HIS A 527 20.48 7.77 37.94
N ARG A 528 21.55 7.09 37.60
CA ARG A 528 22.61 6.66 38.53
C ARG A 528 23.72 7.70 38.69
N SER A 529 23.85 8.66 37.78
CA SER A 529 24.87 9.73 37.90
C SER A 529 24.27 10.94 38.60
N PRO A 530 24.72 11.29 39.83
CA PRO A 530 24.15 12.40 40.60
C PRO A 530 24.69 13.77 40.16
N ALA A 531 24.87 14.01 38.88
CA ALA A 531 25.38 15.29 38.40
C ALA A 531 24.23 16.15 37.82
N ARG A 532 23.86 17.12 38.61
CA ARG A 532 22.88 18.21 38.44
C ARG A 532 21.47 17.94 38.98
N VAL A 533 21.37 17.95 40.31
CA VAL A 533 20.24 18.66 40.95
C VAL A 533 20.32 20.12 40.47
N LEU A 534 19.58 20.48 39.45
CA LEU A 534 19.27 21.88 39.17
C LEU A 534 18.54 22.39 40.42
N SER A 535 19.20 23.26 41.16
CA SER A 535 18.62 24.05 42.24
C SER A 535 17.44 24.81 41.66
N LEU A 536 16.25 24.31 41.92
CA LEU A 536 15.05 25.14 41.82
C LEU A 536 15.24 26.30 42.78
N PRO A 537 15.07 27.57 42.35
CA PRO A 537 15.09 28.68 43.30
C PRO A 537 13.99 28.44 44.33
N ALA A 538 14.36 28.54 45.60
CA ALA A 538 13.42 28.45 46.71
C ALA A 538 12.31 29.48 46.54
N PRO A 539 11.04 29.15 46.86
CA PRO A 539 9.98 30.13 46.84
C PRO A 539 10.38 31.25 47.82
N THR A 540 10.51 32.47 47.35
CA THR A 540 10.66 33.66 48.16
C THR A 540 9.42 33.85 49.05
N PRO A 541 9.59 34.29 50.29
CA PRO A 541 8.57 34.33 51.31
C PRO A 541 7.41 35.30 51.01
#